data_f82a4cb741556c0ea117ace4d10b2486
#
_entry.id   f82a4cb741556c0ea117ace4d10b2486
#
_cell.length_a   1.000
_cell.length_b   1.000
_cell.length_c   1.000
_cell.angle_alpha   90.00
_cell.angle_beta   90.00
_cell.angle_gamma   90.00
#
_symmetry.space_group_name_H-M   'P 1'
#
loop_
_entity.id
_entity.type
_entity.pdbx_description
1 polymer ?
#
loop_
_entity_poly.entity_id
_entity_poly.type
_entity_poly.pdbx_seq_one_letter_code
_entity_poly.pdbx_strand_id
1 'polypeptide(L)'
;MRRGLWTSLIVSGAALLASAAQAQTPPAPPAAGGTADGVPFDVPYGAPVNLETAKKVIAAVEAESAKHHWKMNIAVVDTHGELVHFARMDGAQYASGAISQGKARTAARYRRESRAFYNTYETGHTYISTLDPTLVASPGGYPLIEGGRVIGAVGCSGGTGDQDAAACKAGADVVK
;
A
#
# COMPACT_ATOMS: atom_id res chain seq x y z
N MET A 1 -78.97 -47.66 -19.88
CA MET A 1 -78.44 -46.32 -19.64
C MET A 1 -77.12 -46.42 -18.90
N ARG A 2 -75.97 -46.32 -19.60
CA ARG A 2 -74.66 -46.36 -18.95
C ARG A 2 -73.87 -45.12 -19.47
N ARG A 3 -73.57 -44.18 -18.58
CA ARG A 3 -72.77 -43.00 -18.83
C ARG A 3 -71.34 -43.36 -18.60
N GLY A 4 -70.48 -43.28 -19.67
CA GLY A 4 -69.07 -43.44 -19.55
C GLY A 4 -68.42 -42.13 -19.10
N LEU A 5 -67.61 -42.21 -18.05
CA LEU A 5 -66.69 -41.12 -17.62
C LEU A 5 -65.41 -41.20 -18.45
N TRP A 6 -65.10 -40.10 -19.11
CA TRP A 6 -63.77 -39.91 -19.72
C TRP A 6 -62.88 -39.19 -18.71
N THR A 7 -61.85 -39.84 -18.25
CA THR A 7 -60.77 -39.25 -17.43
C THR A 7 -59.66 -38.74 -18.34
N SER A 8 -59.52 -37.43 -18.41
CA SER A 8 -58.42 -36.77 -19.13
C SER A 8 -57.16 -36.80 -18.23
N LEU A 9 -56.14 -37.50 -18.69
CA LEU A 9 -54.79 -37.43 -18.09
C LEU A 9 -54.11 -36.12 -18.58
N ILE A 10 -53.85 -35.23 -17.67
CA ILE A 10 -52.97 -34.05 -17.93
C ILE A 10 -51.53 -34.49 -17.63
N VAL A 11 -50.72 -34.62 -18.65
CA VAL A 11 -49.28 -34.84 -18.53
C VAL A 11 -48.61 -33.48 -18.33
N SER A 12 -48.24 -33.12 -17.11
CA SER A 12 -47.45 -31.94 -16.82
C SER A 12 -46.00 -32.22 -17.17
N GLY A 13 -45.54 -31.67 -18.31
CA GLY A 13 -44.12 -31.66 -18.66
C GLY A 13 -43.35 -30.68 -17.78
N ALA A 14 -42.52 -31.13 -16.88
CA ALA A 14 -41.56 -30.29 -16.16
C ALA A 14 -40.37 -30.00 -17.09
N ALA A 15 -40.27 -28.76 -17.55
CA ALA A 15 -39.10 -28.28 -18.27
C ALA A 15 -37.98 -28.01 -17.26
N LEU A 16 -36.95 -28.86 -17.27
CA LEU A 16 -35.69 -28.64 -16.56
C LEU A 16 -34.89 -27.53 -17.26
N LEU A 17 -34.94 -26.33 -16.71
CA LEU A 17 -34.02 -25.27 -17.12
C LEU A 17 -32.61 -25.59 -16.57
N ALA A 18 -31.75 -26.14 -17.39
CA ALA A 18 -30.34 -26.27 -17.10
C ALA A 18 -29.70 -24.88 -17.16
N SER A 19 -29.45 -24.27 -15.99
CA SER A 19 -28.61 -23.08 -15.89
C SER A 19 -27.16 -23.49 -16.23
N ALA A 20 -26.71 -23.12 -17.43
CA ALA A 20 -25.29 -23.19 -17.76
C ALA A 20 -24.54 -22.16 -16.91
N ALA A 21 -23.83 -22.65 -15.90
CA ALA A 21 -22.87 -21.82 -15.19
C ALA A 21 -21.78 -21.42 -16.18
N GLN A 22 -21.77 -20.16 -16.60
CA GLN A 22 -20.68 -19.61 -17.36
C GLN A 22 -19.44 -19.56 -16.44
N ALA A 23 -18.47 -20.41 -16.70
CA ALA A 23 -17.17 -20.33 -16.09
C ALA A 23 -16.56 -18.96 -16.47
N GLN A 24 -16.49 -18.05 -15.51
CA GLN A 24 -15.76 -16.80 -15.71
C GLN A 24 -14.29 -17.15 -15.90
N THR A 25 -13.77 -16.88 -17.09
CA THR A 25 -12.33 -16.94 -17.35
C THR A 25 -11.65 -15.98 -16.38
N PRO A 26 -10.66 -16.42 -15.59
CA PRO A 26 -9.90 -15.49 -14.75
C PRO A 26 -9.36 -14.35 -15.61
N PRO A 27 -9.34 -13.11 -15.11
CA PRO A 27 -8.73 -12.00 -15.84
C PRO A 27 -7.30 -12.39 -16.18
N ALA A 28 -6.90 -12.17 -17.43
CA ALA A 28 -5.54 -12.39 -17.87
C ALA A 28 -4.58 -11.62 -16.95
N PRO A 29 -3.45 -12.22 -16.52
CA PRO A 29 -2.45 -11.48 -15.75
C PRO A 29 -2.07 -10.23 -16.56
N PRO A 30 -1.88 -9.06 -15.89
CA PRO A 30 -1.44 -7.87 -16.58
C PRO A 30 -0.16 -8.20 -17.34
N ALA A 31 -0.10 -7.77 -18.61
CA ALA A 31 1.07 -7.96 -19.44
C ALA A 31 2.30 -7.52 -18.66
N ALA A 32 3.31 -8.38 -18.57
CA ALA A 32 4.58 -8.03 -17.96
C ALA A 32 5.04 -6.73 -18.61
N GLY A 33 5.07 -5.64 -17.82
CA GLY A 33 5.44 -4.33 -18.31
C GLY A 33 6.80 -4.46 -18.98
N GLY A 34 6.87 -4.10 -20.26
CA GLY A 34 8.12 -4.09 -20.98
C GLY A 34 9.14 -3.33 -20.15
N THR A 35 10.40 -3.79 -20.15
CA THR A 35 11.51 -3.11 -19.52
C THR A 35 11.56 -1.69 -20.11
N ALA A 36 11.09 -0.71 -19.35
CA ALA A 36 11.33 0.68 -19.72
C ALA A 36 12.84 0.90 -19.74
N ASP A 37 13.36 1.53 -20.78
CA ASP A 37 14.80 1.81 -20.95
C ASP A 37 15.36 2.78 -19.90
N GLY A 38 14.60 3.14 -18.87
CA GLY A 38 15.02 3.96 -17.75
C GLY A 38 15.25 3.13 -16.50
N VAL A 39 16.35 3.37 -15.80
CA VAL A 39 16.58 2.79 -14.46
C VAL A 39 15.62 3.50 -13.49
N PRO A 40 14.51 2.86 -13.06
CA PRO A 40 13.46 3.55 -12.28
C PRO A 40 13.93 3.97 -10.87
N PHE A 41 15.19 3.70 -10.51
CA PHE A 41 15.76 3.92 -9.18
C PHE A 41 17.06 4.73 -9.25
N ASP A 42 17.19 5.61 -10.24
CA ASP A 42 18.41 6.38 -10.50
C ASP A 42 18.51 7.66 -9.66
N VAL A 43 17.64 7.87 -8.68
CA VAL A 43 17.77 8.98 -7.74
C VAL A 43 18.95 8.69 -6.79
N PRO A 44 20.06 9.44 -6.89
CA PRO A 44 21.25 9.16 -6.08
C PRO A 44 20.99 9.47 -4.59
N TYR A 45 21.76 8.84 -3.72
CA TYR A 45 21.76 9.21 -2.30
C TYR A 45 22.51 10.52 -2.07
N GLY A 46 21.97 11.35 -1.17
CA GLY A 46 22.58 12.56 -0.64
C GLY A 46 23.13 12.39 0.77
N ALA A 47 23.43 13.50 1.42
CA ALA A 47 23.75 13.51 2.85
C ALA A 47 22.51 13.06 3.67
N PRO A 48 22.69 12.30 4.76
CA PRO A 48 21.58 11.88 5.59
C PRO A 48 20.77 13.06 6.16
N VAL A 49 19.45 12.88 6.24
CA VAL A 49 18.54 13.86 6.83
C VAL A 49 18.97 14.19 8.27
N ASN A 50 19.00 15.47 8.59
CA ASN A 50 19.31 15.92 9.94
C ASN A 50 18.04 15.94 10.84
N LEU A 51 18.24 16.02 12.15
CA LEU A 51 17.16 15.99 13.13
C LEU A 51 16.17 17.16 12.97
N GLU A 52 16.64 18.34 12.57
CA GLU A 52 15.77 19.51 12.38
C GLU A 52 14.80 19.29 11.24
N THR A 53 15.30 18.83 10.09
CA THR A 53 14.45 18.46 8.95
C THR A 53 13.51 17.31 9.31
N ALA A 54 13.98 16.30 10.01
CA ALA A 54 13.15 15.19 10.46
C ALA A 54 11.96 15.65 11.34
N LYS A 55 12.20 16.60 12.25
CA LYS A 55 11.13 17.21 13.08
C LYS A 55 10.11 17.97 12.23
N LYS A 56 10.56 18.73 11.23
CA LYS A 56 9.66 19.43 10.30
C LYS A 56 8.77 18.46 9.52
N VAL A 57 9.35 17.37 9.05
CA VAL A 57 8.62 16.29 8.37
C VAL A 57 7.54 15.71 9.27
N ILE A 58 7.89 15.36 10.51
CA ILE A 58 6.92 14.80 11.45
C ILE A 58 5.80 15.79 11.77
N ALA A 59 6.13 17.05 12.03
CA ALA A 59 5.14 18.07 12.31
C ALA A 59 4.13 18.27 11.17
N ALA A 60 4.57 18.16 9.91
CA ALA A 60 3.69 18.24 8.76
C ALA A 60 2.74 17.03 8.67
N VAL A 61 3.24 15.82 8.95
CA VAL A 61 2.40 14.61 9.02
C VAL A 61 1.38 14.70 10.15
N GLU A 62 1.78 15.17 11.33
CA GLU A 62 0.88 15.36 12.48
C GLU A 62 -0.22 16.38 12.15
N ALA A 63 0.14 17.49 11.52
CA ALA A 63 -0.81 18.51 11.11
C ALA A 63 -1.84 18.00 10.09
N GLU A 64 -1.39 17.23 9.10
CA GLU A 64 -2.29 16.60 8.13
C GLU A 64 -3.19 15.56 8.79
N SER A 65 -2.62 14.71 9.62
CA SER A 65 -3.35 13.66 10.34
C SER A 65 -4.43 14.25 11.26
N ALA A 66 -4.14 15.38 11.91
CA ALA A 66 -5.10 16.06 12.81
C ALA A 66 -6.34 16.55 12.07
N LYS A 67 -6.21 17.04 10.83
CA LYS A 67 -7.35 17.49 10.00
C LYS A 67 -8.38 16.37 9.76
N HIS A 68 -7.90 15.12 9.72
CA HIS A 68 -8.71 13.96 9.43
C HIS A 68 -8.99 13.08 10.67
N HIS A 69 -8.57 13.52 11.85
CA HIS A 69 -8.65 12.74 13.10
C HIS A 69 -7.94 11.38 13.05
N TRP A 70 -6.94 11.23 12.17
CA TRP A 70 -6.12 10.02 12.10
C TRP A 70 -5.10 10.00 13.23
N LYS A 71 -4.79 8.80 13.72
CA LYS A 71 -3.85 8.57 14.83
C LYS A 71 -2.63 7.81 14.31
N MET A 72 -1.58 8.53 13.97
CA MET A 72 -0.41 8.00 13.27
C MET A 72 0.76 7.71 14.19
N ASN A 73 1.52 6.69 13.84
CA ASN A 73 2.92 6.53 14.18
C ASN A 73 3.73 7.00 12.98
N ILE A 74 4.74 7.82 13.21
CA ILE A 74 5.50 8.52 12.18
C ILE A 74 6.97 8.29 12.44
N ALA A 75 7.68 7.74 11.48
CA ALA A 75 9.12 7.49 11.56
C ALA A 75 9.85 8.20 10.44
N VAL A 76 10.92 8.92 10.77
CA VAL A 76 11.89 9.45 9.81
C VAL A 76 13.19 8.69 9.99
N VAL A 77 13.71 8.15 8.88
CA VAL A 77 14.97 7.40 8.83
C VAL A 77 15.95 8.08 7.89
N ASP A 78 17.24 7.80 8.07
CA ASP A 78 18.31 8.23 7.19
C ASP A 78 18.38 7.41 5.87
N THR A 79 19.39 7.64 5.08
CA THR A 79 19.61 6.95 3.79
C THR A 79 19.87 5.45 3.94
N HIS A 80 20.32 4.99 5.12
CA HIS A 80 20.56 3.58 5.42
C HIS A 80 19.31 2.88 6.00
N GLY A 81 18.28 3.67 6.34
CA GLY A 81 17.06 3.19 6.98
C GLY A 81 17.15 3.18 8.51
N GLU A 82 18.16 3.84 9.10
CA GLU A 82 18.29 3.96 10.54
C GLU A 82 17.46 5.11 11.09
N LEU A 83 16.86 4.92 12.26
CA LEU A 83 15.90 5.85 12.85
C LEU A 83 16.57 7.16 13.25
N VAL A 84 16.09 8.28 12.72
CA VAL A 84 16.50 9.64 13.10
C VAL A 84 15.53 10.27 14.09
N HIS A 85 14.21 10.14 13.79
CA HIS A 85 13.17 10.68 14.66
C HIS A 85 11.88 9.86 14.55
N PHE A 86 11.13 9.81 15.66
CA PHE A 86 9.89 9.07 15.75
C PHE A 86 8.87 9.81 16.60
N ALA A 87 7.63 9.85 16.17
CA ALA A 87 6.50 10.30 16.96
C ALA A 87 5.36 9.29 16.92
N ARG A 88 4.72 9.09 18.06
CA ARG A 88 3.47 8.35 18.16
C ARG A 88 2.39 9.29 18.70
N MET A 89 1.41 9.58 17.86
CA MET A 89 0.26 10.38 18.28
C MET A 89 -0.56 9.63 19.34
N ASP A 90 -1.21 10.39 20.22
CA ASP A 90 -2.06 9.81 21.26
C ASP A 90 -3.21 8.99 20.65
N GLY A 91 -3.37 7.76 21.16
CA GLY A 91 -4.36 6.82 20.67
C GLY A 91 -3.97 6.06 19.40
N ALA A 92 -2.76 6.25 18.85
CA ALA A 92 -2.27 5.43 17.76
C ALA A 92 -2.01 3.97 18.21
N GLN A 93 -2.36 3.01 17.38
CA GLN A 93 -2.20 1.58 17.70
C GLN A 93 -0.73 1.18 17.85
N TYR A 94 -0.44 0.28 18.79
CA TYR A 94 0.94 -0.09 19.12
C TYR A 94 1.69 -0.78 17.98
N ALA A 95 1.04 -1.66 17.21
CA ALA A 95 1.67 -2.37 16.10
C ALA A 95 2.20 -1.41 15.02
N SER A 96 1.55 -0.28 14.83
CA SER A 96 1.93 0.72 13.82
C SER A 96 3.28 1.37 14.05
N GLY A 97 3.83 1.32 15.27
CA GLY A 97 5.17 1.83 15.55
C GLY A 97 6.26 1.10 14.76
N ALA A 98 6.25 -0.21 14.75
CA ALA A 98 7.17 -1.02 13.94
C ALA A 98 6.87 -0.92 12.43
N ILE A 99 5.58 -0.88 12.07
CA ILE A 99 5.15 -0.80 10.66
C ILE A 99 5.61 0.53 10.03
N SER A 100 5.46 1.66 10.72
CA SER A 100 5.91 2.97 10.21
C SER A 100 7.42 3.01 9.96
N GLN A 101 8.20 2.46 10.89
CA GLN A 101 9.66 2.34 10.71
C GLN A 101 10.02 1.42 9.53
N GLY A 102 9.33 0.29 9.39
CA GLY A 102 9.52 -0.62 8.26
C GLY A 102 9.20 0.03 6.91
N LYS A 103 8.10 0.79 6.81
CA LYS A 103 7.75 1.54 5.61
C LYS A 103 8.80 2.61 5.27
N ALA A 104 9.26 3.36 6.27
CA ALA A 104 10.32 4.35 6.10
C ALA A 104 11.61 3.67 5.60
N ARG A 105 12.05 2.59 6.26
CA ARG A 105 13.24 1.81 5.86
C ARG A 105 13.12 1.29 4.43
N THR A 106 11.98 0.75 4.06
CA THR A 106 11.70 0.30 2.70
C THR A 106 11.87 1.46 1.71
N ALA A 107 11.26 2.61 1.98
CA ALA A 107 11.33 3.77 1.08
C ALA A 107 12.76 4.32 0.93
N ALA A 108 13.54 4.40 2.03
CA ALA A 108 14.93 4.87 2.01
C ALA A 108 15.83 3.93 1.19
N ARG A 109 15.82 2.64 1.52
CA ARG A 109 16.74 1.66 0.94
C ARG A 109 16.48 1.38 -0.53
N TYR A 110 15.20 1.41 -0.92
CA TYR A 110 14.80 1.16 -2.30
C TYR A 110 14.55 2.45 -3.11
N ARG A 111 14.74 3.62 -2.54
CA ARG A 111 14.65 4.96 -3.19
C ARG A 111 13.32 5.20 -3.91
N ARG A 112 12.22 4.66 -3.36
CA ARG A 112 10.87 4.76 -3.93
C ARG A 112 9.80 4.55 -2.86
N GLU A 113 8.58 4.93 -3.19
CA GLU A 113 7.45 4.70 -2.31
C GLU A 113 7.28 3.21 -1.98
N SER A 114 6.96 2.90 -0.72
CA SER A 114 6.66 1.54 -0.29
C SER A 114 5.41 0.96 -0.97
N ARG A 115 4.52 1.80 -1.50
CA ARG A 115 3.38 1.42 -2.35
C ARG A 115 3.80 0.62 -3.59
N ALA A 116 4.98 0.87 -4.16
CA ALA A 116 5.46 0.12 -5.31
C ALA A 116 5.57 -1.38 -5.02
N PHE A 117 5.98 -1.74 -3.82
CA PHE A 117 6.07 -3.14 -3.38
C PHE A 117 4.69 -3.74 -3.09
N TYR A 118 3.78 -2.95 -2.51
CA TYR A 118 2.39 -3.35 -2.34
C TYR A 118 1.76 -3.70 -3.69
N ASN A 119 1.88 -2.83 -4.68
CA ASN A 119 1.34 -3.07 -6.03
C ASN A 119 1.95 -4.31 -6.69
N THR A 120 3.26 -4.54 -6.52
CA THR A 120 3.94 -5.73 -7.02
C THR A 120 3.37 -7.00 -6.37
N TYR A 121 3.10 -6.96 -5.08
CA TYR A 121 2.51 -8.09 -4.35
C TYR A 121 1.07 -8.37 -4.81
N GLU A 122 0.24 -7.33 -4.95
CA GLU A 122 -1.15 -7.43 -5.43
C GLU A 122 -1.25 -8.00 -6.85
N THR A 123 -0.23 -7.82 -7.69
CA THR A 123 -0.17 -8.39 -9.03
C THR A 123 0.36 -9.84 -9.07
N GLY A 124 0.46 -10.49 -7.91
CA GLY A 124 0.84 -11.90 -7.80
C GLY A 124 2.35 -12.18 -7.76
N HIS A 125 3.20 -11.13 -7.74
CA HIS A 125 4.65 -11.27 -7.68
C HIS A 125 5.13 -11.42 -6.22
N THR A 126 4.75 -12.52 -5.59
CA THR A 126 4.98 -12.79 -4.15
C THR A 126 6.46 -12.92 -3.76
N TYR A 127 7.37 -13.15 -4.74
CA TYR A 127 8.80 -13.20 -4.50
C TYR A 127 9.35 -11.96 -3.80
N ILE A 128 8.63 -10.82 -3.90
CA ILE A 128 9.03 -9.57 -3.25
C ILE A 128 9.26 -9.73 -1.74
N SER A 129 8.53 -10.63 -1.09
CA SER A 129 8.67 -10.92 0.33
C SER A 129 9.97 -11.65 0.69
N THR A 130 10.70 -12.15 -0.30
CA THR A 130 11.97 -12.88 -0.11
C THR A 130 13.21 -12.01 -0.34
N LEU A 131 13.03 -10.76 -0.82
CA LEU A 131 14.16 -9.89 -1.17
C LEU A 131 14.88 -9.34 0.08
N ASP A 132 14.12 -8.99 1.09
CA ASP A 132 14.61 -8.38 2.32
C ASP A 132 13.61 -8.68 3.45
N PRO A 133 14.02 -9.33 4.55
CA PRO A 133 13.13 -9.65 5.66
C PRO A 133 12.58 -8.41 6.39
N THR A 134 13.17 -7.25 6.14
CA THR A 134 12.74 -5.96 6.73
C THR A 134 11.83 -5.14 5.81
N LEU A 135 11.56 -5.62 4.58
CA LEU A 135 10.71 -4.95 3.62
C LEU A 135 9.26 -4.96 4.09
N VAL A 136 8.63 -3.78 4.09
CA VAL A 136 7.20 -3.63 4.36
C VAL A 136 6.48 -3.19 3.08
N ALA A 137 5.80 -4.13 2.43
CA ALA A 137 5.04 -3.91 1.21
C ALA A 137 3.65 -3.32 1.53
N SER A 138 3.61 -2.06 1.95
CA SER A 138 2.37 -1.36 2.30
C SER A 138 2.51 0.13 2.01
N PRO A 139 1.45 0.82 1.51
CA PRO A 139 1.50 2.27 1.27
C PRO A 139 1.79 3.07 2.55
N GLY A 140 2.44 4.24 2.40
CA GLY A 140 2.73 5.14 3.51
C GLY A 140 4.22 5.24 3.88
N GLY A 141 5.13 4.80 3.00
CA GLY A 141 6.56 5.11 3.06
C GLY A 141 6.98 5.95 1.86
N TYR A 142 7.63 7.09 2.08
CA TYR A 142 8.07 8.03 1.03
C TYR A 142 9.53 8.38 1.21
N PRO A 143 10.36 8.34 0.15
CA PRO A 143 11.70 8.91 0.21
C PRO A 143 11.62 10.42 0.42
N LEU A 144 12.55 10.96 1.19
CA LEU A 144 12.78 12.39 1.33
C LEU A 144 13.83 12.80 0.29
N ILE A 145 13.45 13.67 -0.63
CA ILE A 145 14.31 14.07 -1.75
C ILE A 145 14.63 15.55 -1.64
N GLU A 146 15.89 15.88 -1.48
CA GLU A 146 16.42 17.25 -1.42
C GLU A 146 17.46 17.44 -2.53
N GLY A 147 17.27 18.48 -3.35
CA GLY A 147 18.19 18.74 -4.48
C GLY A 147 18.35 17.56 -5.44
N GLY A 148 17.28 16.76 -5.65
CA GLY A 148 17.31 15.57 -6.51
C GLY A 148 18.03 14.36 -5.91
N ARG A 149 18.29 14.35 -4.60
CA ARG A 149 18.96 13.25 -3.90
C ARG A 149 18.12 12.73 -2.74
N VAL A 150 18.13 11.41 -2.55
CA VAL A 150 17.49 10.80 -1.37
C VAL A 150 18.34 11.08 -0.14
N ILE A 151 17.78 11.81 0.83
CA ILE A 151 18.43 12.13 2.10
C ILE A 151 17.93 11.25 3.26
N GLY A 152 16.89 10.47 3.02
CA GLY A 152 16.25 9.59 4.00
C GLY A 152 14.84 9.23 3.53
N ALA A 153 13.99 8.87 4.46
CA ALA A 153 12.58 8.59 4.18
C ALA A 153 11.69 8.82 5.39
N VAL A 154 10.40 9.02 5.14
CA VAL A 154 9.35 9.06 6.15
C VAL A 154 8.40 7.88 5.96
N GLY A 155 7.93 7.29 7.07
CA GLY A 155 6.95 6.21 7.09
C GLY A 155 5.85 6.48 8.11
N CYS A 156 4.61 6.28 7.69
CA CYS A 156 3.42 6.47 8.51
C CYS A 156 2.59 5.20 8.61
N SER A 157 2.01 4.99 9.77
CA SER A 157 1.07 3.89 10.00
C SER A 157 0.13 4.21 11.14
N GLY A 158 -1.15 3.91 10.95
CA GLY A 158 -2.19 4.16 11.95
C GLY A 158 -3.60 4.06 11.39
N GLY A 159 -3.75 4.18 10.08
CA GLY A 159 -5.00 4.09 9.35
C GLY A 159 -5.00 2.96 8.31
N THR A 160 -5.79 3.14 7.26
CA THR A 160 -5.68 2.33 6.05
C THR A 160 -4.40 2.70 5.30
N GLY A 161 -3.92 1.82 4.40
CA GLY A 161 -2.74 2.13 3.59
C GLY A 161 -2.83 3.47 2.83
N ASP A 162 -4.02 3.82 2.35
CA ASP A 162 -4.21 5.09 1.64
C ASP A 162 -4.22 6.30 2.58
N GLN A 163 -4.76 6.18 3.79
CA GLN A 163 -4.69 7.21 4.81
C GLN A 163 -3.23 7.42 5.28
N ASP A 164 -2.52 6.32 5.53
CA ASP A 164 -1.10 6.35 5.87
C ASP A 164 -0.29 7.07 4.77
N ALA A 165 -0.58 6.75 3.50
CA ALA A 165 0.09 7.38 2.36
C ALA A 165 -0.23 8.87 2.25
N ALA A 166 -1.49 9.27 2.39
CA ALA A 166 -1.89 10.67 2.33
C ALA A 166 -1.22 11.50 3.42
N ALA A 167 -1.25 11.02 4.67
CA ALA A 167 -0.59 11.68 5.79
C ALA A 167 0.93 11.80 5.58
N CYS A 168 1.57 10.69 5.17
CA CYS A 168 3.02 10.66 4.99
C CYS A 168 3.51 11.55 3.84
N LYS A 169 2.71 11.63 2.77
CA LYS A 169 3.03 12.52 1.63
C LYS A 169 3.14 13.98 2.06
N ALA A 170 2.27 14.45 2.95
CA ALA A 170 2.36 15.81 3.47
C ALA A 170 3.71 16.08 4.17
N GLY A 171 4.27 15.08 4.86
CA GLY A 171 5.60 15.19 5.43
C GLY A 171 6.71 15.16 4.38
N ALA A 172 6.61 14.30 3.37
CA ALA A 172 7.62 14.23 2.31
C ALA A 172 7.67 15.53 1.49
N ASP A 173 6.53 16.17 1.26
CA ASP A 173 6.41 17.38 0.44
C ASP A 173 7.05 18.64 1.08
N VAL A 174 7.44 18.63 2.37
CA VAL A 174 8.14 19.76 2.99
C VAL A 174 9.65 19.75 2.71
N VAL A 175 10.16 18.66 2.17
CA VAL A 175 11.55 18.53 1.72
C VAL A 175 11.62 18.82 0.22
N LYS A 176 12.55 19.67 -0.21
CA LYS A 176 12.64 20.13 -1.62
C LYS A 176 14.09 20.11 -2.12
#